data_22eca9acd50b8d946e11a892d88484d6
#
_entry.id   22eca9acd50b8d946e11a892d88484d6
#
_cell.length_a   1.000
_cell.length_b   1.000
_cell.length_c   1.000
_cell.angle_alpha   90.00
_cell.angle_beta   90.00
_cell.angle_gamma   90.00
#
_symmetry.space_group_name_H-M   'P 1'
#
loop_
_entity.id
_entity.type
_entity.pdbx_description
1 polymer ?
#
loop_
_entity_poly.entity_id
_entity_poly.type
_entity_poly.pdbx_seq_one_letter_code
_entity_poly.pdbx_strand_id
1 'polypeptide(L)'
;MFISFEGIEGSGKSTQIELLESSLKDLGHDVKKLREPGTTVLGERIREIFLEDTDETIDPITEAFLLYASRKHLDQNILRESLDKGCIVIADRYADATQAYQCFGKGLSVDFINYVHESSELLTPDLTFYMDISAEKSKERISEREMDRMESEPLEFFEKVRQGYLEIAEKNPHRVVCLDANKSIEELKTEIINKTLEKINATLE
;
A
#
# COMPACT_ATOMS: atom_id res chain seq x y z
N MET A 1 -3.97 0.20 -15.98
CA MET A 1 -4.64 0.56 -14.72
C MET A 1 -3.75 0.25 -13.54
N PHE A 2 -3.65 1.17 -12.58
CA PHE A 2 -2.79 1.03 -11.41
C PHE A 2 -3.63 0.93 -10.12
N ILE A 3 -3.49 -0.17 -9.36
CA ILE A 3 -4.23 -0.48 -8.13
C ILE A 3 -3.24 -0.58 -6.97
N SER A 4 -3.55 0.02 -5.82
CA SER A 4 -2.82 -0.24 -4.57
C SER A 4 -3.68 -0.91 -3.52
N PHE A 5 -3.05 -1.72 -2.67
CA PHE A 5 -3.64 -2.28 -1.47
C PHE A 5 -2.97 -1.68 -0.24
N GLU A 6 -3.76 -1.16 0.65
CA GLU A 6 -3.31 -0.43 1.83
C GLU A 6 -3.93 -0.99 3.11
N GLY A 7 -3.31 -0.72 4.23
CA GLY A 7 -3.75 -1.17 5.55
C GLY A 7 -2.60 -1.67 6.40
N ILE A 8 -2.81 -1.78 7.71
CA ILE A 8 -1.81 -2.28 8.65
C ILE A 8 -1.55 -3.79 8.45
N GLU A 9 -0.53 -4.32 9.08
CA GLU A 9 -0.16 -5.74 9.03
C GLU A 9 -1.33 -6.61 9.52
N GLY A 10 -1.44 -7.84 9.04
CA GLY A 10 -2.55 -8.74 9.40
C GLY A 10 -3.94 -8.36 8.84
N SER A 11 -4.05 -7.27 8.04
CA SER A 11 -5.33 -6.87 7.42
C SER A 11 -5.78 -7.79 6.26
N GLY A 12 -4.91 -8.69 5.77
CA GLY A 12 -5.25 -9.64 4.71
C GLY A 12 -4.94 -9.17 3.29
N LYS A 13 -4.17 -8.09 3.12
CA LYS A 13 -3.76 -7.56 1.79
C LYS A 13 -3.21 -8.63 0.87
N SER A 14 -2.18 -9.36 1.30
CA SER A 14 -1.48 -10.32 0.45
C SER A 14 -2.42 -11.40 -0.09
N THR A 15 -3.34 -11.91 0.73
CA THR A 15 -4.35 -12.88 0.31
C THR A 15 -5.26 -12.31 -0.78
N GLN A 16 -5.74 -11.09 -0.59
CA GLN A 16 -6.65 -10.45 -1.55
C GLN A 16 -5.94 -10.04 -2.85
N ILE A 17 -4.67 -9.63 -2.78
CA ILE A 17 -3.83 -9.37 -3.94
C ILE A 17 -3.67 -10.62 -4.81
N GLU A 18 -3.39 -11.78 -4.20
CA GLU A 18 -3.25 -13.05 -4.93
C GLU A 18 -4.57 -13.49 -5.58
N LEU A 19 -5.68 -13.34 -4.87
CA LEU A 19 -7.01 -13.67 -5.38
C LEU A 19 -7.43 -12.73 -6.53
N LEU A 20 -7.15 -11.43 -6.42
CA LEU A 20 -7.43 -10.48 -7.49
C LEU A 20 -6.55 -10.75 -8.70
N GLU A 21 -5.24 -10.98 -8.51
CA GLU A 21 -4.33 -11.34 -9.61
C GLU A 21 -4.82 -12.56 -10.38
N SER A 22 -5.16 -13.65 -9.66
CA SER A 22 -5.68 -14.87 -10.30
C SER A 22 -6.95 -14.59 -11.10
N SER A 23 -7.90 -13.87 -10.50
CA SER A 23 -9.18 -13.57 -11.14
C SER A 23 -9.03 -12.72 -12.39
N LEU A 24 -8.13 -11.72 -12.37
CA LEU A 24 -7.86 -10.88 -13.54
C LEU A 24 -7.15 -11.64 -14.65
N LYS A 25 -6.23 -12.55 -14.31
CA LYS A 25 -5.57 -13.43 -15.30
C LYS A 25 -6.57 -14.39 -15.94
N ASP A 26 -7.49 -14.96 -15.16
CA ASP A 26 -8.56 -15.84 -15.69
C ASP A 26 -9.49 -15.09 -16.65
N LEU A 27 -9.62 -13.76 -16.49
CA LEU A 27 -10.34 -12.87 -17.40
C LEU A 27 -9.50 -12.40 -18.61
N GLY A 28 -8.26 -12.85 -18.72
CA GLY A 28 -7.39 -12.56 -19.85
C GLY A 28 -6.58 -11.25 -19.76
N HIS A 29 -6.49 -10.66 -18.56
CA HIS A 29 -5.65 -9.47 -18.33
C HIS A 29 -4.21 -9.85 -18.02
N ASP A 30 -3.26 -9.06 -18.53
CA ASP A 30 -1.88 -9.09 -18.08
C ASP A 30 -1.77 -8.34 -16.74
N VAL A 31 -1.25 -9.03 -15.72
CA VAL A 31 -1.16 -8.47 -14.35
C VAL A 31 0.29 -8.46 -13.89
N LYS A 32 0.72 -7.33 -13.35
CA LYS A 32 2.02 -7.15 -12.71
C LYS A 32 1.84 -6.84 -11.23
N LYS A 33 2.43 -7.66 -10.34
CA LYS A 33 2.49 -7.36 -8.90
C LYS A 33 3.75 -6.58 -8.55
N LEU A 34 3.59 -5.62 -7.66
CA LEU A 34 4.65 -4.81 -7.05
C LEU A 34 4.50 -4.84 -5.53
N ARG A 35 5.58 -4.54 -4.81
CA ARG A 35 5.57 -4.36 -3.36
C ARG A 35 6.45 -3.18 -2.99
N GLU A 36 5.98 -2.31 -2.10
CA GLU A 36 6.76 -1.20 -1.59
C GLU A 36 6.96 -1.25 -0.05
N PRO A 37 8.17 -0.88 0.40
CA PRO A 37 9.39 -0.77 -0.40
C PRO A 37 9.82 -2.14 -0.92
N GLY A 38 10.46 -2.21 -2.11
CA GLY A 38 10.90 -3.48 -2.69
C GLY A 38 10.77 -3.58 -4.21
N THR A 39 10.61 -4.81 -4.71
CA THR A 39 10.42 -5.20 -6.11
C THR A 39 11.64 -5.00 -7.01
N THR A 40 12.39 -3.92 -6.88
CA THR A 40 13.67 -3.69 -7.59
C THR A 40 14.84 -4.06 -6.70
N VAL A 41 16.01 -4.34 -7.29
CA VAL A 41 17.21 -4.64 -6.50
C VAL A 41 17.54 -3.52 -5.49
N LEU A 42 17.41 -2.26 -5.91
CA LEU A 42 17.59 -1.12 -5.00
C LEU A 42 16.48 -1.08 -3.94
N GLY A 43 15.24 -1.28 -4.34
CA GLY A 43 14.08 -1.26 -3.43
C GLY A 43 14.18 -2.35 -2.36
N GLU A 44 14.62 -3.56 -2.70
CA GLU A 44 14.82 -4.64 -1.70
C GLU A 44 15.93 -4.29 -0.69
N ARG A 45 17.04 -3.69 -1.13
CA ARG A 45 18.09 -3.22 -0.21
C ARG A 45 17.58 -2.10 0.72
N ILE A 46 16.78 -1.19 0.18
CA ILE A 46 16.14 -0.15 1.01
C ILE A 46 15.17 -0.79 2.01
N ARG A 47 14.42 -1.81 1.58
CA ARG A 47 13.54 -2.56 2.48
C ARG A 47 14.29 -3.23 3.62
N GLU A 48 15.44 -3.86 3.33
CA GLU A 48 16.30 -4.45 4.35
C GLU A 48 16.70 -3.40 5.38
N ILE A 49 17.26 -2.26 4.94
CA ILE A 49 17.63 -1.14 5.84
C ILE A 49 16.42 -0.62 6.63
N PHE A 50 15.26 -0.49 5.98
CA PHE A 50 14.05 0.09 6.58
C PHE A 50 13.45 -0.81 7.66
N LEU A 51 13.52 -2.14 7.50
CA LEU A 51 12.91 -3.13 8.40
C LEU A 51 13.87 -3.71 9.42
N GLU A 52 15.19 -3.55 9.23
CA GLU A 52 16.20 -4.05 10.14
C GLU A 52 16.05 -3.41 11.53
N ASP A 53 16.04 -4.25 12.56
CA ASP A 53 16.06 -3.79 13.94
C ASP A 53 17.52 -3.53 14.35
N THR A 54 17.84 -2.27 14.58
CA THR A 54 19.18 -1.79 14.94
C THR A 54 19.11 -0.87 16.15
N ASP A 55 20.25 -0.66 16.82
CA ASP A 55 20.35 0.31 17.91
C ASP A 55 20.24 1.77 17.44
N GLU A 56 20.27 2.01 16.11
CA GLU A 56 20.13 3.35 15.54
C GLU A 56 18.65 3.70 15.29
N THR A 57 18.26 4.87 15.75
CA THR A 57 16.93 5.43 15.47
C THR A 57 16.93 6.13 14.12
N ILE A 58 16.13 5.66 13.19
CA ILE A 58 15.90 6.36 11.91
C ILE A 58 14.78 7.38 12.12
N ASP A 59 15.08 8.67 11.89
CA ASP A 59 14.07 9.71 12.00
C ASP A 59 13.02 9.64 10.88
N PRO A 60 11.79 10.15 11.09
CA PRO A 60 10.70 10.00 10.13
C PRO A 60 10.98 10.63 8.74
N ILE A 61 11.80 11.67 8.66
CA ILE A 61 12.16 12.30 7.38
C ILE A 61 13.10 11.37 6.60
N THR A 62 14.09 10.78 7.28
CA THR A 62 15.00 9.80 6.68
C THR A 62 14.23 8.57 6.18
N GLU A 63 13.27 8.07 6.98
CA GLU A 63 12.37 7.00 6.53
C GLU A 63 11.62 7.38 5.26
N ALA A 64 11.03 8.57 5.22
CA ALA A 64 10.31 9.06 4.05
C ALA A 64 11.21 9.13 2.81
N PHE A 65 12.44 9.64 2.95
CA PHE A 65 13.39 9.71 1.83
C PHE A 65 13.78 8.32 1.31
N LEU A 66 14.00 7.35 2.18
CA LEU A 66 14.26 5.96 1.77
C LEU A 66 13.08 5.38 0.99
N LEU A 67 11.86 5.54 1.50
CA LEU A 67 10.63 5.08 0.84
C LEU A 67 10.44 5.75 -0.53
N TYR A 68 10.64 7.07 -0.61
CA TYR A 68 10.50 7.80 -1.87
C TYR A 68 11.62 7.49 -2.86
N ALA A 69 12.86 7.20 -2.41
CA ALA A 69 13.93 6.73 -3.27
C ALA A 69 13.60 5.36 -3.90
N SER A 70 13.10 4.41 -3.09
CA SER A 70 12.60 3.12 -3.56
C SER A 70 11.47 3.28 -4.58
N ARG A 71 10.46 4.09 -4.24
CA ARG A 71 9.27 4.36 -5.06
C ARG A 71 9.63 4.99 -6.40
N LYS A 72 10.46 6.03 -6.39
CA LYS A 72 10.88 6.69 -7.64
C LYS A 72 11.65 5.75 -8.56
N HIS A 73 12.51 4.92 -7.98
CA HIS A 73 13.26 3.93 -8.77
C HIS A 73 12.33 2.85 -9.35
N LEU A 74 11.34 2.39 -8.56
CA LEU A 74 10.31 1.45 -9.02
C LEU A 74 9.44 2.03 -10.14
N ASP A 75 8.98 3.28 -9.96
CA ASP A 75 8.16 4.01 -10.94
C ASP A 75 8.85 4.06 -12.30
N GLN A 76 10.12 4.48 -12.33
CA GLN A 76 10.88 4.66 -13.57
C GLN A 76 11.25 3.36 -14.26
N ASN A 77 11.50 2.28 -13.52
CA ASN A 77 12.07 1.05 -14.09
C ASN A 77 11.04 -0.06 -14.33
N ILE A 78 9.87 -0.02 -13.67
CA ILE A 78 8.91 -1.12 -13.76
C ILE A 78 7.47 -0.61 -13.91
N LEU A 79 7.01 0.34 -13.07
CA LEU A 79 5.60 0.70 -13.00
C LEU A 79 5.11 1.31 -14.32
N ARG A 80 5.77 2.38 -14.80
CA ARG A 80 5.39 3.07 -16.05
C ARG A 80 5.46 2.14 -17.25
N GLU A 81 6.55 1.39 -17.39
CA GLU A 81 6.71 0.43 -18.49
C GLU A 81 5.61 -0.64 -18.48
N SER A 82 5.20 -1.12 -17.29
CA SER A 82 4.12 -2.11 -17.18
C SER A 82 2.77 -1.52 -17.58
N LEU A 83 2.48 -0.29 -17.18
CA LEU A 83 1.26 0.41 -17.55
C LEU A 83 1.22 0.71 -19.06
N ASP A 84 2.34 1.16 -19.64
CA ASP A 84 2.47 1.43 -21.08
C ASP A 84 2.25 0.17 -21.95
N LYS A 85 2.59 -1.01 -21.41
CA LYS A 85 2.30 -2.31 -22.02
C LYS A 85 0.85 -2.77 -21.84
N GLY A 86 0.01 -1.98 -21.18
CA GLY A 86 -1.39 -2.31 -20.92
C GLY A 86 -1.64 -3.25 -19.73
N CYS A 87 -0.61 -3.55 -18.93
CA CYS A 87 -0.80 -4.38 -17.74
C CYS A 87 -1.67 -3.69 -16.70
N ILE A 88 -2.44 -4.47 -15.96
CA ILE A 88 -2.99 -4.04 -14.68
C ILE A 88 -1.89 -4.22 -13.64
N VAL A 89 -1.49 -3.14 -12.99
CA VAL A 89 -0.47 -3.17 -11.95
C VAL A 89 -1.13 -3.17 -10.58
N ILE A 90 -0.75 -4.13 -9.72
CA ILE A 90 -1.23 -4.24 -8.34
C ILE A 90 -0.04 -4.05 -7.40
N ALA A 91 -0.09 -3.03 -6.55
CA ALA A 91 0.95 -2.75 -5.55
C ALA A 91 0.48 -3.14 -4.14
N ASP A 92 1.31 -3.91 -3.43
CA ASP A 92 1.20 -4.07 -1.98
C ASP A 92 1.89 -2.87 -1.34
N ARG A 93 1.10 -1.91 -0.90
CA ARG A 93 1.44 -0.55 -0.45
C ARG A 93 1.94 0.38 -1.57
N TYR A 94 1.69 1.66 -1.36
CA TYR A 94 2.21 2.75 -2.19
C TYR A 94 2.29 4.06 -1.38
N ALA A 95 2.02 5.20 -1.98
CA ALA A 95 2.20 6.52 -1.36
C ALA A 95 1.31 6.75 -0.13
N ASP A 96 0.09 6.21 -0.13
CA ASP A 96 -0.84 6.35 1.00
C ASP A 96 -0.27 5.71 2.29
N ALA A 97 0.53 4.63 2.17
CA ALA A 97 1.25 4.06 3.31
C ALA A 97 2.23 5.06 3.94
N THR A 98 2.96 5.84 3.13
CA THR A 98 3.89 6.84 3.67
C THR A 98 3.14 7.96 4.41
N GLN A 99 1.99 8.41 3.88
CA GLN A 99 1.16 9.37 4.63
C GLN A 99 0.66 8.76 5.94
N ALA A 100 0.11 7.56 5.93
CA ALA A 100 -0.44 6.94 7.13
C ALA A 100 0.64 6.70 8.20
N TYR A 101 1.78 6.12 7.83
CA TYR A 101 2.83 5.74 8.79
C TYR A 101 3.69 6.91 9.22
N GLN A 102 4.26 7.68 8.28
CA GLN A 102 5.20 8.74 8.62
C GLN A 102 4.50 10.04 9.04
N CYS A 103 3.33 10.37 8.45
CA CYS A 103 2.62 11.60 8.88
C CYS A 103 1.75 11.33 10.11
N PHE A 104 0.77 10.45 10.03
CA PHE A 104 -0.15 10.21 11.15
C PHE A 104 0.50 9.43 12.28
N GLY A 105 1.27 8.38 11.95
CA GLY A 105 1.98 7.58 12.94
C GLY A 105 3.12 8.33 13.63
N LYS A 106 3.98 9.00 12.86
CA LYS A 106 5.23 9.61 13.34
C LYS A 106 5.27 11.14 13.32
N GLY A 107 4.19 11.80 12.89
CA GLY A 107 4.01 13.26 13.00
C GLY A 107 4.70 14.10 11.93
N LEU A 108 5.08 13.53 10.77
CA LEU A 108 5.52 14.34 9.64
C LEU A 108 4.38 15.18 9.07
N SER A 109 4.74 16.31 8.45
CA SER A 109 3.79 17.15 7.71
C SER A 109 3.24 16.42 6.48
N VAL A 110 1.92 16.36 6.35
CA VAL A 110 1.25 15.85 5.13
C VAL A 110 1.61 16.72 3.92
N ASP A 111 1.67 18.03 4.08
CA ASP A 111 2.04 18.95 3.00
C ASP A 111 3.47 18.70 2.50
N PHE A 112 4.41 18.37 3.41
CA PHE A 112 5.78 18.00 3.03
C PHE A 112 5.78 16.73 2.18
N ILE A 113 5.07 15.70 2.60
CA ILE A 113 4.99 14.41 1.88
C ILE A 113 4.29 14.58 0.52
N ASN A 114 3.23 15.38 0.44
CA ASN A 114 2.57 15.71 -0.82
C ASN A 114 3.52 16.46 -1.77
N TYR A 115 4.26 17.44 -1.26
CA TYR A 115 5.26 18.16 -2.05
C TYR A 115 6.35 17.23 -2.61
N VAL A 116 6.86 16.30 -1.80
CA VAL A 116 7.86 15.31 -2.24
C VAL A 116 7.27 14.40 -3.33
N HIS A 117 6.02 13.94 -3.15
CA HIS A 117 5.33 13.10 -4.13
C HIS A 117 5.16 13.81 -5.49
N GLU A 118 4.60 15.01 -5.47
CA GLU A 118 4.35 15.84 -6.67
C GLU A 118 5.65 16.22 -7.36
N SER A 119 6.65 16.73 -6.60
CA SER A 119 7.96 17.12 -7.15
C SER A 119 8.74 15.93 -7.73
N SER A 120 8.43 14.72 -7.30
CA SER A 120 8.98 13.49 -7.86
C SER A 120 8.22 13.00 -9.09
N GLU A 121 7.15 13.66 -9.50
CA GLU A 121 6.29 13.28 -10.64
C GLU A 121 5.81 11.82 -10.57
N LEU A 122 5.48 11.36 -9.36
CA LEU A 122 5.03 9.99 -9.13
C LEU A 122 3.56 9.81 -9.53
N LEU A 123 3.24 8.63 -10.00
CA LEU A 123 1.86 8.27 -10.32
C LEU A 123 1.01 8.13 -9.06
N THR A 124 -0.28 8.39 -9.20
CA THR A 124 -1.30 8.10 -8.18
C THR A 124 -2.09 6.88 -8.63
N PRO A 125 -2.40 5.92 -7.75
CA PRO A 125 -3.24 4.78 -8.10
C PRO A 125 -4.63 5.21 -8.60
N ASP A 126 -5.11 4.55 -9.66
CA ASP A 126 -6.48 4.72 -10.17
C ASP A 126 -7.52 4.21 -9.17
N LEU A 127 -7.14 3.19 -8.38
CA LEU A 127 -7.97 2.54 -7.36
C LEU A 127 -7.09 2.08 -6.20
N THR A 128 -7.51 2.39 -4.98
CA THR A 128 -6.86 1.92 -3.75
C THR A 128 -7.86 1.14 -2.91
N PHE A 129 -7.52 -0.06 -2.52
CA PHE A 129 -8.26 -0.83 -1.53
C PHE A 129 -7.62 -0.66 -0.16
N TYR A 130 -8.28 0.07 0.72
CA TYR A 130 -7.88 0.17 2.11
C TYR A 130 -8.58 -0.91 2.94
N MET A 131 -7.79 -1.86 3.47
CA MET A 131 -8.23 -2.97 4.30
C MET A 131 -8.27 -2.55 5.77
N ASP A 132 -9.43 -2.04 6.23
CA ASP A 132 -9.59 -1.52 7.59
C ASP A 132 -9.73 -2.65 8.62
N ILE A 133 -8.86 -2.62 9.64
CA ILE A 133 -8.88 -3.50 10.80
C ILE A 133 -8.39 -2.73 12.02
N SER A 134 -8.92 -3.03 13.22
CA SER A 134 -8.38 -2.43 14.45
C SER A 134 -6.97 -2.92 14.76
N ALA A 135 -6.18 -2.08 15.42
CA ALA A 135 -4.80 -2.41 15.78
C ALA A 135 -4.72 -3.66 16.68
N GLU A 136 -5.70 -3.86 17.59
CA GLU A 136 -5.75 -5.05 18.44
C GLU A 136 -5.90 -6.33 17.62
N LYS A 137 -6.88 -6.37 16.69
CA LYS A 137 -7.11 -7.54 15.83
C LYS A 137 -5.96 -7.78 14.86
N SER A 138 -5.33 -6.72 14.37
CA SER A 138 -4.11 -6.80 13.56
C SER A 138 -3.02 -7.53 14.34
N LYS A 139 -2.75 -7.09 15.57
CA LYS A 139 -1.73 -7.68 16.45
C LYS A 139 -2.03 -9.14 16.80
N GLU A 140 -3.29 -9.48 17.04
CA GLU A 140 -3.70 -10.88 17.26
C GLU A 140 -3.36 -11.76 16.05
N ARG A 141 -3.61 -11.28 14.82
CA ARG A 141 -3.37 -12.06 13.57
C ARG A 141 -1.89 -12.27 13.25
N ILE A 142 -0.99 -11.40 13.72
CA ILE A 142 0.45 -11.51 13.45
C ILE A 142 1.27 -12.03 14.65
N SER A 143 0.63 -12.36 15.77
CA SER A 143 1.29 -12.71 17.05
C SER A 143 2.18 -13.95 17.00
N GLU A 144 2.03 -14.82 15.99
CA GLU A 144 2.75 -16.11 15.89
C GLU A 144 4.06 -16.01 15.09
N ARG A 145 4.44 -14.83 14.57
CA ARG A 145 5.65 -14.64 13.76
C ARG A 145 6.60 -13.60 14.37
N GLU A 146 7.86 -13.65 13.97
CA GLU A 146 8.81 -12.59 14.29
C GLU A 146 8.33 -11.27 13.69
N MET A 147 8.34 -10.23 14.50
CA MET A 147 7.95 -8.87 14.12
C MET A 147 9.18 -8.11 13.61
N ASP A 148 9.01 -7.39 12.53
CA ASP A 148 10.02 -6.44 12.07
C ASP A 148 10.00 -5.14 12.90
N ARG A 149 10.94 -4.23 12.62
CA ARG A 149 11.06 -2.95 13.33
C ARG A 149 9.77 -2.14 13.31
N MET A 150 9.06 -2.11 12.20
CA MET A 150 7.81 -1.35 12.08
C MET A 150 6.64 -2.03 12.81
N GLU A 151 6.61 -3.35 12.80
CA GLU A 151 5.59 -4.14 13.50
C GLU A 151 5.77 -4.13 15.03
N SER A 152 6.96 -3.79 15.51
CA SER A 152 7.29 -3.65 16.93
C SER A 152 6.80 -2.35 17.57
N GLU A 153 6.28 -1.41 16.78
CA GLU A 153 5.71 -0.16 17.27
C GLU A 153 4.52 -0.40 18.23
N PRO A 154 4.25 0.51 19.16
CA PRO A 154 3.16 0.34 20.12
C PRO A 154 1.78 0.39 19.47
N LEU A 155 0.77 -0.18 20.13
CA LEU A 155 -0.61 -0.24 19.64
C LEU A 155 -1.17 1.14 19.26
N GLU A 156 -0.87 2.17 20.06
CA GLU A 156 -1.27 3.56 19.81
C GLU A 156 -0.76 4.09 18.48
N PHE A 157 0.44 3.68 18.06
CA PHE A 157 0.99 4.04 16.75
C PHE A 157 0.11 3.50 15.63
N PHE A 158 -0.29 2.22 15.69
CA PHE A 158 -1.14 1.60 14.67
C PHE A 158 -2.56 2.19 14.65
N GLU A 159 -3.09 2.64 15.79
CA GLU A 159 -4.36 3.37 15.80
C GLU A 159 -4.24 4.73 15.09
N LYS A 160 -3.13 5.45 15.26
CA LYS A 160 -2.86 6.68 14.50
C LYS A 160 -2.71 6.40 13.00
N VAL A 161 -1.99 5.33 12.63
CA VAL A 161 -1.84 4.91 11.24
C VAL A 161 -3.21 4.56 10.62
N ARG A 162 -4.04 3.79 11.34
CA ARG A 162 -5.42 3.47 10.94
C ARG A 162 -6.23 4.73 10.71
N GLN A 163 -6.20 5.67 11.66
CA GLN A 163 -6.89 6.96 11.53
C GLN A 163 -6.40 7.72 10.28
N GLY A 164 -5.09 7.69 10.01
CA GLY A 164 -4.50 8.28 8.80
C GLY A 164 -5.09 7.69 7.51
N TYR A 165 -5.20 6.37 7.42
CA TYR A 165 -5.82 5.74 6.27
C TYR A 165 -7.30 6.09 6.12
N LEU A 166 -8.07 6.17 7.21
CA LEU A 166 -9.48 6.58 7.17
C LEU A 166 -9.63 8.02 6.66
N GLU A 167 -8.78 8.94 7.11
CA GLU A 167 -8.77 10.32 6.60
C GLU A 167 -8.38 10.41 5.12
N ILE A 168 -7.40 9.59 4.67
CA ILE A 168 -7.03 9.50 3.25
C ILE A 168 -8.22 9.01 2.43
N ALA A 169 -8.93 7.98 2.90
CA ALA A 169 -10.11 7.45 2.23
C ALA A 169 -11.24 8.48 2.15
N GLU A 170 -11.53 9.20 3.23
CA GLU A 170 -12.54 10.25 3.27
C GLU A 170 -12.23 11.40 2.30
N LYS A 171 -10.96 11.79 2.20
CA LYS A 171 -10.51 12.86 1.28
C LYS A 171 -10.45 12.42 -0.19
N ASN A 172 -10.39 11.12 -0.46
CA ASN A 172 -10.21 10.56 -1.81
C ASN A 172 -11.25 9.49 -2.18
N PRO A 173 -12.57 9.73 -1.99
CA PRO A 173 -13.61 8.71 -2.20
C PRO A 173 -13.73 8.24 -3.65
N HIS A 174 -13.19 8.99 -4.61
CA HIS A 174 -13.20 8.66 -6.03
C HIS A 174 -12.17 7.58 -6.40
N ARG A 175 -11.14 7.36 -5.56
CA ARG A 175 -10.09 6.36 -5.81
C ARG A 175 -9.88 5.38 -4.66
N VAL A 176 -10.28 5.71 -3.42
CA VAL A 176 -10.06 4.86 -2.24
C VAL A 176 -11.36 4.19 -1.81
N VAL A 177 -11.36 2.87 -1.81
CA VAL A 177 -12.43 2.01 -1.31
C VAL A 177 -12.02 1.45 0.04
N CYS A 178 -12.75 1.84 1.10
CA CYS A 178 -12.54 1.29 2.44
C CYS A 178 -13.30 -0.03 2.58
N LEU A 179 -12.58 -1.10 2.94
CA LEU A 179 -13.09 -2.46 3.09
C LEU A 179 -12.97 -2.91 4.55
N ASP A 180 -14.02 -3.43 5.13
CA ASP A 180 -13.98 -4.05 6.46
C ASP A 180 -13.23 -5.39 6.41
N ALA A 181 -11.96 -5.40 6.85
CA ALA A 181 -11.11 -6.57 6.86
C ALA A 181 -11.52 -7.67 7.87
N ASN A 182 -12.64 -7.49 8.57
CA ASN A 182 -13.26 -8.54 9.39
C ASN A 182 -14.21 -9.44 8.60
N LYS A 183 -14.60 -9.04 7.40
CA LYS A 183 -15.39 -9.88 6.48
C LYS A 183 -14.61 -11.15 6.11
N SER A 184 -15.31 -12.17 5.64
CA SER A 184 -14.68 -13.37 5.12
C SER A 184 -13.82 -13.10 3.88
N ILE A 185 -12.88 -13.98 3.60
CA ILE A 185 -11.99 -13.88 2.42
C ILE A 185 -12.80 -13.80 1.14
N GLU A 186 -13.87 -14.60 1.01
CA GLU A 186 -14.71 -14.66 -0.21
C GLU A 186 -15.60 -13.41 -0.37
N GLU A 187 -16.11 -12.84 0.72
CA GLU A 187 -16.86 -11.55 0.65
C GLU A 187 -15.96 -10.43 0.18
N LEU A 188 -14.75 -10.30 0.76
CA LEU A 188 -13.77 -9.30 0.36
C LEU A 188 -13.34 -9.49 -1.09
N LYS A 189 -13.01 -10.73 -1.49
CA LYS A 189 -12.67 -11.07 -2.87
C LYS A 189 -13.75 -10.60 -3.86
N THR A 190 -15.00 -10.92 -3.56
CA THR A 190 -16.15 -10.55 -4.41
C THR A 190 -16.26 -9.03 -4.54
N GLU A 191 -16.15 -8.30 -3.43
CA GLU A 191 -16.24 -6.84 -3.40
C GLU A 191 -15.08 -6.19 -4.18
N ILE A 192 -13.85 -6.67 -3.98
CA ILE A 192 -12.64 -6.18 -4.66
C ILE A 192 -12.73 -6.43 -6.17
N ILE A 193 -13.11 -7.62 -6.59
CA ILE A 193 -13.24 -7.95 -8.02
C ILE A 193 -14.31 -7.06 -8.68
N ASN A 194 -15.48 -6.93 -8.07
CA ASN A 194 -16.57 -6.11 -8.61
C ASN A 194 -16.12 -4.64 -8.78
N LYS A 195 -15.50 -4.06 -7.75
CA LYS A 195 -14.99 -2.68 -7.82
C LYS A 195 -13.89 -2.50 -8.86
N THR A 196 -13.03 -3.50 -9.02
CA THR A 196 -11.99 -3.49 -10.05
C THR A 196 -12.60 -3.51 -11.45
N LEU A 197 -13.58 -4.39 -11.71
CA LEU A 197 -14.25 -4.49 -12.99
C LEU A 197 -15.09 -3.24 -13.31
N GLU A 198 -15.77 -2.66 -12.32
CA GLU A 198 -16.46 -1.37 -12.48
C GLU A 198 -15.50 -0.29 -12.96
N LYS A 199 -14.30 -0.21 -12.35
CA LYS A 199 -13.27 0.79 -12.71
C LYS A 199 -12.68 0.54 -14.11
N ILE A 200 -12.42 -0.72 -14.48
CA ILE A 200 -11.93 -1.09 -15.82
C ILE A 200 -12.94 -0.65 -16.88
N ASN A 201 -14.22 -0.98 -16.70
CA ASN A 201 -15.27 -0.65 -17.65
C ASN A 201 -15.45 0.86 -17.81
N ALA A 202 -15.39 1.62 -16.73
CA ALA A 202 -15.47 3.09 -16.76
C ALA A 202 -14.28 3.77 -17.47
N THR A 203 -13.16 3.08 -17.67
CA THR A 203 -11.99 3.61 -18.39
C THR A 203 -12.07 3.34 -19.91
N LEU A 204 -12.95 2.42 -20.31
CA LEU A 204 -13.15 2.05 -21.72
C LEU A 204 -14.26 2.85 -22.41
N GLU A 205 -15.06 3.61 -21.67
CA GLU A 205 -16.09 4.56 -22.14
C GLU A 205 -15.50 5.97 -22.31
#